data_db8aa369f716f2c5d4b22672aaf58f1b
#
_entry.id   db8aa369f716f2c5d4b22672aaf58f1b
#
_cell.length_a   1.000
_cell.length_b   1.000
_cell.length_c   1.000
_cell.angle_alpha   90.00
_cell.angle_beta   90.00
_cell.angle_gamma   90.00
#
_symmetry.space_group_name_H-M   'P 1'
#
loop_
_entity.id
_entity.type
_entity.pdbx_description
1 polymer ?
#
loop_
_entity_poly.entity_id
_entity_poly.type
_entity_poly.pdbx_seq_one_letter_code
_entity_poly.pdbx_strand_id
1 'polypeptide(L)'
;MITAPAGSPDLPFMRGKRRLTWDQLGRLHEAGMEIGSHTVTHPDLTRLDEAGIAAEFEGSRAAIADRVGAPAASLAYPFGFYNGRTRTLARAYFDCACTADLGVAGTSSDVYALKRLEMHYFRHAATFALLASPRLTQYAAVRGVLRAVRLRLRC
;
A
#
# COMPACT_ATOMS: atom_id res chain seq x y z
N MET A 1 4.80 -0.73 -3.87
CA MET A 1 5.01 -1.71 -4.96
C MET A 1 5.31 -3.05 -4.34
N ILE A 2 4.64 -4.11 -4.74
CA ILE A 2 4.81 -5.44 -4.13
C ILE A 2 6.07 -6.06 -4.71
N THR A 3 7.02 -6.32 -3.87
CA THR A 3 8.16 -7.15 -4.19
C THR A 3 7.97 -8.51 -3.55
N ALA A 4 7.27 -9.39 -4.22
CA ALA A 4 7.40 -10.78 -3.87
C ALA A 4 8.74 -11.28 -4.45
N PRO A 5 9.68 -11.78 -3.63
CA PRO A 5 10.94 -12.31 -4.13
C PRO A 5 10.70 -13.40 -5.18
N ALA A 6 11.68 -13.62 -6.05
CA ALA A 6 11.67 -14.79 -6.93
C ALA A 6 11.52 -16.04 -6.06
N GLY A 7 10.45 -16.80 -6.25
CA GLY A 7 10.09 -17.94 -5.40
C GLY A 7 8.91 -17.70 -4.44
N SER A 8 8.39 -16.48 -4.33
CA SER A 8 7.15 -16.24 -3.61
C SER A 8 5.97 -16.95 -4.29
N PRO A 9 4.99 -17.45 -3.52
CA PRO A 9 3.83 -18.15 -4.05
C PRO A 9 3.14 -17.26 -5.11
N ASP A 10 2.70 -17.92 -6.16
CA ASP A 10 2.04 -17.27 -7.29
C ASP A 10 0.70 -16.71 -6.79
N LEU A 11 0.69 -15.41 -6.48
CA LEU A 11 -0.51 -14.74 -6.04
C LEU A 11 -1.50 -14.72 -7.21
N PRO A 12 -2.71 -15.28 -7.07
CA PRO A 12 -3.65 -15.45 -8.19
C PRO A 12 -3.93 -14.18 -8.98
N PHE A 13 -3.94 -13.01 -8.31
CA PHE A 13 -4.16 -11.71 -8.94
C PHE A 13 -2.93 -11.16 -9.68
N MET A 14 -1.77 -11.80 -9.52
CA MET A 14 -0.51 -11.46 -10.19
C MET A 14 -0.21 -12.33 -11.42
N ARG A 15 -1.05 -13.35 -11.68
CA ARG A 15 -0.85 -14.23 -12.84
C ARG A 15 -0.74 -13.44 -14.14
N GLY A 16 0.28 -13.75 -14.93
CA GLY A 16 0.55 -13.08 -16.20
C GLY A 16 1.11 -11.67 -16.10
N LYS A 17 1.33 -11.11 -14.90
CA LYS A 17 1.96 -9.81 -14.71
C LYS A 17 3.45 -9.96 -14.45
N ARG A 18 4.27 -9.23 -15.18
CA ARG A 18 5.72 -9.16 -14.92
C ARG A 18 5.96 -8.37 -13.65
N ARG A 19 6.76 -8.94 -12.75
CA ARG A 19 7.24 -8.26 -11.53
C ARG A 19 8.56 -7.58 -11.83
N LEU A 20 8.86 -6.52 -11.12
CA LEU A 20 10.19 -5.92 -11.15
C LEU A 20 11.18 -6.87 -10.47
N THR A 21 12.38 -6.94 -11.02
CA THR A 21 13.51 -7.63 -10.38
C THR A 21 14.08 -6.74 -9.26
N TRP A 22 14.89 -7.33 -8.38
CA TRP A 22 15.58 -6.58 -7.33
C TRP A 22 16.53 -5.52 -7.93
N ASP A 23 17.24 -5.84 -9.03
CA ASP A 23 18.10 -4.88 -9.73
C ASP A 23 17.32 -3.69 -10.28
N GLN A 24 16.10 -3.92 -10.80
CA GLN A 24 15.23 -2.85 -11.25
C GLN A 24 14.75 -1.97 -10.09
N LEU A 25 14.49 -2.56 -8.92
CA LEU A 25 14.14 -1.80 -7.72
C LEU A 25 15.31 -0.98 -7.21
N GLY A 26 16.54 -1.54 -7.20
CA GLY A 26 17.75 -0.81 -6.87
C GLY A 26 17.93 0.43 -7.76
N ARG A 27 17.78 0.27 -9.09
CA ARG A 27 17.85 1.40 -10.03
C ARG A 27 16.76 2.46 -9.79
N LEU A 28 15.56 2.05 -9.41
CA LEU A 28 14.49 3.00 -9.06
C LEU A 28 14.85 3.76 -7.78
N HIS A 29 15.43 3.08 -6.80
CA HIS A 29 15.91 3.72 -5.58
C HIS A 29 17.03 4.71 -5.85
N GLU A 30 18.04 4.34 -6.64
CA GLU A 30 19.14 5.20 -7.09
C GLU A 30 18.63 6.44 -7.85
N ALA A 31 17.51 6.29 -8.59
CA ALA A 31 16.83 7.40 -9.27
C ALA A 31 15.96 8.26 -8.32
N GLY A 32 16.03 8.05 -7.01
CA GLY A 32 15.31 8.83 -5.99
C GLY A 32 13.90 8.35 -5.69
N MET A 33 13.49 7.16 -6.17
CA MET A 33 12.19 6.61 -5.81
C MET A 33 12.25 5.88 -4.47
N GLU A 34 11.26 6.12 -3.61
CA GLU A 34 11.08 5.37 -2.37
C GLU A 34 10.55 3.95 -2.65
N ILE A 35 11.18 2.96 -2.02
CA ILE A 35 10.74 1.56 -2.07
C ILE A 35 10.09 1.22 -0.74
N GLY A 36 8.77 1.12 -0.73
CA GLY A 36 7.98 0.79 0.47
C GLY A 36 7.72 -0.71 0.62
N SER A 37 7.42 -1.13 1.85
CA SER A 37 7.03 -2.49 2.19
C SER A 37 5.56 -2.78 1.83
N HIS A 38 5.30 -4.05 1.49
CA HIS A 38 3.94 -4.58 1.33
C HIS A 38 3.84 -6.00 1.90
N THR A 39 4.58 -6.27 2.99
CA THR A 39 4.77 -7.56 3.64
C THR A 39 5.57 -8.57 2.80
N VAL A 40 5.84 -9.75 3.33
CA VAL A 40 6.55 -10.84 2.63
C VAL A 40 5.60 -11.67 1.80
N THR A 41 4.52 -12.17 2.42
CA THR A 41 3.61 -13.14 1.81
C THR A 41 2.26 -12.57 1.40
N HIS A 42 2.03 -11.26 1.64
CA HIS A 42 0.77 -10.56 1.34
C HIS A 42 -0.46 -11.14 2.06
N PRO A 43 -0.39 -11.40 3.37
CA PRO A 43 -1.50 -11.96 4.12
C PRO A 43 -2.54 -10.88 4.48
N ASP A 44 -3.73 -11.33 4.88
CA ASP A 44 -4.63 -10.46 5.65
C ASP A 44 -4.06 -10.32 7.08
N LEU A 45 -3.38 -9.22 7.33
CA LEU A 45 -2.72 -8.93 8.61
C LEU A 45 -3.69 -8.89 9.80
N THR A 46 -4.97 -8.64 9.56
CA THR A 46 -5.98 -8.59 10.63
C THR A 46 -6.27 -9.95 11.25
N ARG A 47 -5.89 -11.03 10.54
CA ARG A 47 -6.07 -12.43 10.94
C ARG A 47 -4.84 -13.04 11.62
N LEU A 48 -3.72 -12.32 11.62
CA LEU A 48 -2.49 -12.77 12.25
C LEU A 48 -2.44 -12.31 13.73
N ASP A 49 -1.68 -13.05 14.52
CA ASP A 49 -1.23 -12.60 15.83
C ASP A 49 -0.09 -11.58 15.72
N GLU A 50 0.34 -11.04 16.84
CA GLU A 50 1.41 -10.02 16.87
C GLU A 50 2.74 -10.55 16.33
N ALA A 51 3.09 -11.78 16.65
CA ALA A 51 4.31 -12.40 16.18
C ALA A 51 4.31 -12.60 14.66
N GLY A 52 3.17 -13.04 14.10
CA GLY A 52 3.00 -13.19 12.66
C GLY A 52 3.07 -11.84 11.92
N ILE A 53 2.45 -10.78 12.47
CA ILE A 53 2.53 -9.43 11.89
C ILE A 53 3.98 -8.91 11.94
N ALA A 54 4.66 -9.07 13.09
CA ALA A 54 6.05 -8.65 13.25
C ALA A 54 6.95 -9.37 12.23
N ALA A 55 6.82 -10.68 12.06
CA ALA A 55 7.60 -11.45 11.11
C ALA A 55 7.40 -10.97 9.65
N GLU A 56 6.17 -10.63 9.26
CA GLU A 56 5.86 -10.05 7.94
C GLU A 56 6.51 -8.67 7.75
N PHE A 57 6.52 -7.83 8.78
CA PHE A 57 7.13 -6.50 8.73
C PHE A 57 8.65 -6.57 8.73
N GLU A 58 9.25 -7.30 9.65
CA GLU A 58 10.70 -7.48 9.76
C GLU A 58 11.27 -8.13 8.51
N GLY A 59 10.67 -9.25 8.08
CA GLY A 59 11.13 -9.98 6.91
C GLY A 59 11.11 -9.13 5.64
N SER A 60 10.03 -8.35 5.42
CA SER A 60 9.96 -7.48 4.25
C SER A 60 10.96 -6.32 4.30
N ARG A 61 11.16 -5.70 5.47
CA ARG A 61 12.15 -4.63 5.65
C ARG A 61 13.57 -5.14 5.46
N ALA A 62 13.88 -6.30 6.05
CA ALA A 62 15.19 -6.93 5.91
C ALA A 62 15.50 -7.27 4.45
N ALA A 63 14.54 -7.86 3.73
CA ALA A 63 14.73 -8.19 2.32
C ALA A 63 14.94 -6.95 1.44
N ILE A 64 14.23 -5.84 1.72
CA ILE A 64 14.42 -4.58 0.99
C ILE A 64 15.78 -3.96 1.35
N ALA A 65 16.15 -3.93 2.62
CA ALA A 65 17.44 -3.41 3.06
C ALA A 65 18.62 -4.17 2.43
N ASP A 66 18.56 -5.51 2.41
CA ASP A 66 19.58 -6.37 1.85
C ASP A 66 19.77 -6.16 0.33
N ARG A 67 18.66 -5.98 -0.40
CA ARG A 67 18.64 -5.97 -1.86
C ARG A 67 18.67 -4.57 -2.49
N VAL A 68 18.20 -3.57 -1.77
CA VAL A 68 18.10 -2.18 -2.26
C VAL A 68 19.10 -1.27 -1.56
N GLY A 69 19.63 -1.71 -0.40
CA GLY A 69 20.61 -0.95 0.35
C GLY A 69 20.01 0.02 1.39
N ALA A 70 18.68 0.10 1.50
CA ALA A 70 17.99 0.93 2.47
C ALA A 70 16.70 0.25 2.97
N PRO A 71 16.40 0.27 4.28
CA PRO A 71 15.17 -0.31 4.81
C PRO A 71 13.95 0.51 4.34
N ALA A 72 12.83 -0.20 4.11
CA ALA A 72 11.58 0.48 3.79
C ALA A 72 11.11 1.35 4.97
N ALA A 73 10.84 2.62 4.71
CA ALA A 73 10.26 3.56 5.68
C ALA A 73 8.72 3.53 5.68
N SER A 74 8.11 3.14 4.58
CA SER A 74 6.66 3.13 4.42
C SER A 74 6.09 1.72 4.24
N LEU A 75 4.83 1.55 4.66
CA LEU A 75 4.05 0.31 4.51
C LEU A 75 2.78 0.58 3.68
N ALA A 76 2.44 -0.35 2.78
CA ALA A 76 1.09 -0.47 2.26
C ALA A 76 0.46 -1.74 2.83
N TYR A 77 -0.69 -1.63 3.52
CA TYR A 77 -1.37 -2.81 4.04
C TYR A 77 -1.89 -3.70 2.90
N PRO A 78 -1.64 -5.03 2.92
CA PRO A 78 -2.27 -5.97 2.00
C PRO A 78 -3.79 -5.80 1.98
N PHE A 79 -4.38 -5.76 0.79
CA PHE A 79 -5.81 -5.48 0.56
C PHE A 79 -6.29 -4.12 1.11
N GLY A 80 -5.43 -3.36 1.77
CA GLY A 80 -5.75 -2.17 2.56
C GLY A 80 -6.36 -2.50 3.92
N PHE A 81 -6.35 -3.75 4.36
CA PHE A 81 -6.95 -4.20 5.61
C PHE A 81 -6.00 -3.96 6.78
N TYR A 82 -6.53 -3.33 7.81
CA TYR A 82 -5.83 -3.08 9.06
C TYR A 82 -6.83 -3.01 10.23
N ASN A 83 -6.32 -3.20 11.43
CA ASN A 83 -7.06 -3.01 12.69
C ASN A 83 -6.17 -2.28 13.71
N GLY A 84 -6.63 -2.11 14.93
CA GLY A 84 -5.87 -1.44 16.00
C GLY A 84 -4.51 -2.10 16.26
N ARG A 85 -4.46 -3.44 16.25
CA ARG A 85 -3.23 -4.22 16.47
C ARG A 85 -2.21 -3.99 15.36
N THR A 86 -2.61 -4.19 14.10
CA THR A 86 -1.71 -4.01 12.94
C THR A 86 -1.18 -2.58 12.86
N ARG A 87 -2.04 -1.59 13.15
CA ARG A 87 -1.65 -0.18 13.17
C ARG A 87 -0.68 0.14 14.31
N THR A 88 -0.88 -0.41 15.49
CA THR A 88 0.04 -0.23 16.62
C THR A 88 1.42 -0.82 16.30
N LEU A 89 1.45 -2.04 15.75
CA LEU A 89 2.72 -2.65 15.35
C LEU A 89 3.39 -1.90 14.20
N ALA A 90 2.63 -1.41 13.21
CA ALA A 90 3.21 -0.63 12.11
C ALA A 90 4.00 0.60 12.61
N ARG A 91 3.59 1.22 13.72
CA ARG A 91 4.32 2.35 14.34
C ARG A 91 5.73 2.00 14.83
N ALA A 92 5.98 0.74 15.17
CA ALA A 92 7.30 0.29 15.61
C ALA A 92 8.27 0.01 14.45
N TYR A 93 7.74 -0.18 13.24
CA TYR A 93 8.53 -0.62 12.09
C TYR A 93 8.62 0.41 10.96
N PHE A 94 7.64 1.30 10.83
CA PHE A 94 7.50 2.21 9.69
C PHE A 94 7.19 3.64 10.14
N ASP A 95 7.55 4.61 9.32
CA ASP A 95 7.26 6.02 9.55
C ASP A 95 5.81 6.36 9.17
N CYS A 96 5.25 5.63 8.19
CA CYS A 96 3.86 5.77 7.77
C CYS A 96 3.31 4.50 7.15
N ALA A 97 1.96 4.42 7.07
CA ALA A 97 1.30 3.31 6.38
C ALA A 97 0.07 3.79 5.61
N CYS A 98 -0.15 3.23 4.42
CA CYS A 98 -1.30 3.55 3.60
C CYS A 98 -2.26 2.37 3.46
N THR A 99 -3.55 2.72 3.41
CA THR A 99 -4.68 1.80 3.22
C THR A 99 -5.08 1.73 1.75
N ALA A 100 -6.15 1.00 1.43
CA ALA A 100 -6.82 1.06 0.13
C ALA A 100 -8.03 1.99 0.12
N ASP A 101 -8.29 2.73 1.21
CA ASP A 101 -9.39 3.68 1.29
C ASP A 101 -9.16 4.85 0.35
N LEU A 102 -10.20 5.17 -0.42
CA LEU A 102 -10.15 6.28 -1.36
C LEU A 102 -10.33 7.60 -0.62
N GLY A 103 -9.40 8.51 -0.79
CA GLY A 103 -9.47 9.84 -0.18
C GLY A 103 -8.19 10.62 -0.32
N VAL A 104 -8.20 11.81 0.26
CA VAL A 104 -7.07 12.73 0.34
C VAL A 104 -6.53 12.71 1.76
N ALA A 105 -5.22 12.63 1.91
CA ALA A 105 -4.55 12.83 3.19
C ALA A 105 -4.33 14.34 3.42
N GLY A 106 -4.56 14.78 4.64
CA GLY A 106 -4.31 16.15 5.10
C GLY A 106 -3.47 16.15 6.37
N THR A 107 -3.19 17.32 6.92
CA THR A 107 -2.35 17.50 8.11
C THR A 107 -2.89 16.83 9.37
N SER A 108 -4.20 16.57 9.44
CA SER A 108 -4.85 15.85 10.54
C SER A 108 -5.04 14.36 10.29
N SER A 109 -4.55 13.83 9.16
CA SER A 109 -4.68 12.42 8.85
C SER A 109 -3.80 11.56 9.76
N ASP A 110 -4.30 10.38 10.15
CA ASP A 110 -3.46 9.37 10.80
C ASP A 110 -2.43 8.86 9.79
N VAL A 111 -1.16 9.10 10.07
CA VAL A 111 -0.04 8.72 9.19
C VAL A 111 0.09 7.19 9.02
N TYR A 112 -0.54 6.40 9.91
CA TYR A 112 -0.60 4.95 9.80
C TYR A 112 -1.92 4.41 9.22
N ALA A 113 -2.74 5.30 8.65
CA ALA A 113 -3.97 4.97 7.93
C ALA A 113 -4.20 5.96 6.76
N LEU A 114 -3.14 6.27 6.01
CA LEU A 114 -3.21 7.22 4.91
C LEU A 114 -4.12 6.70 3.80
N LYS A 115 -5.06 7.54 3.40
CA LYS A 115 -5.92 7.29 2.24
C LYS A 115 -5.14 7.51 0.94
N ARG A 116 -5.57 6.86 -0.13
CA ARG A 116 -4.94 6.98 -1.45
C ARG A 116 -5.95 7.38 -2.51
N LEU A 117 -5.47 8.07 -3.54
CA LEU A 117 -6.22 8.29 -4.76
C LEU A 117 -5.91 7.15 -5.74
N GLU A 118 -6.95 6.50 -6.23
CA GLU A 118 -6.81 5.47 -7.25
C GLU A 118 -6.85 6.13 -8.64
N MET A 119 -5.71 6.15 -9.33
CA MET A 119 -5.56 6.84 -10.63
C MET A 119 -6.48 6.31 -11.72
N HIS A 120 -7.06 5.12 -11.56
CA HIS A 120 -8.11 4.62 -12.45
C HIS A 120 -9.29 5.60 -12.57
N TYR A 121 -9.65 6.31 -11.51
CA TYR A 121 -10.73 7.30 -11.52
C TYR A 121 -10.34 8.62 -12.19
N PHE A 122 -9.07 8.84 -12.44
CA PHE A 122 -8.50 10.08 -12.98
C PHE A 122 -7.93 9.92 -14.40
N ARG A 123 -8.24 8.82 -15.08
CA ARG A 123 -7.72 8.51 -16.43
C ARG A 123 -8.26 9.41 -17.56
N HIS A 124 -9.37 10.12 -17.34
CA HIS A 124 -9.95 11.06 -18.29
C HIS A 124 -9.53 12.49 -17.96
N ALA A 125 -9.28 13.33 -18.97
CA ALA A 125 -8.80 14.70 -18.79
C ALA A 125 -9.67 15.52 -17.82
N ALA A 126 -10.99 15.43 -17.93
CA ALA A 126 -11.92 16.14 -17.04
C ALA A 126 -11.79 15.72 -15.56
N THR A 127 -11.60 14.42 -15.29
CA THR A 127 -11.39 13.94 -13.92
C THR A 127 -9.96 14.17 -13.46
N PHE A 128 -8.97 14.11 -14.37
CA PHE A 128 -7.57 14.41 -14.04
C PHE A 128 -7.41 15.87 -13.57
N ALA A 129 -8.10 16.81 -14.21
CA ALA A 129 -8.12 18.23 -13.80
C ALA A 129 -8.63 18.43 -12.36
N LEU A 130 -9.41 17.49 -11.81
CA LEU A 130 -9.84 17.56 -10.41
C LEU A 130 -8.69 17.43 -9.41
N LEU A 131 -7.54 16.83 -9.79
CA LEU A 131 -6.38 16.68 -8.90
C LEU A 131 -5.85 18.03 -8.41
N ALA A 132 -5.98 19.09 -9.22
CA ALA A 132 -5.63 20.46 -8.85
C ALA A 132 -6.84 21.28 -8.37
N SER A 133 -8.00 20.67 -8.16
CA SER A 133 -9.24 21.37 -7.82
C SER A 133 -9.58 21.24 -6.33
N PRO A 134 -10.15 22.26 -5.69
CA PRO A 134 -10.69 22.16 -4.34
C PRO A 134 -11.84 21.15 -4.22
N ARG A 135 -12.43 20.71 -5.34
CA ARG A 135 -13.47 19.67 -5.39
C ARG A 135 -12.93 18.25 -5.28
N LEU A 136 -11.60 18.05 -5.28
CA LEU A 136 -10.98 16.72 -5.20
C LEU A 136 -11.46 15.93 -4.00
N THR A 137 -11.49 16.54 -2.82
CA THR A 137 -11.92 15.88 -1.57
C THR A 137 -13.36 15.39 -1.66
N GLN A 138 -14.27 16.20 -2.19
CA GLN A 138 -15.68 15.83 -2.35
C GLN A 138 -15.83 14.70 -3.37
N TYR A 139 -15.15 14.81 -4.51
CA TYR A 139 -15.15 13.76 -5.53
C TYR A 139 -14.62 12.42 -4.98
N ALA A 140 -13.50 12.45 -4.25
CA ALA A 140 -12.92 11.26 -3.63
C ALA A 140 -13.85 10.65 -2.57
N ALA A 141 -14.53 11.46 -1.75
CA ALA A 141 -15.49 11.00 -0.76
C ALA A 141 -16.69 10.28 -1.42
N VAL A 142 -17.31 10.90 -2.44
CA VAL A 142 -18.42 10.28 -3.18
C VAL A 142 -18.00 8.96 -3.81
N ARG A 143 -16.82 8.91 -4.45
CA ARG A 143 -16.29 7.67 -5.04
C ARG A 143 -16.00 6.61 -3.98
N GLY A 144 -15.51 7.00 -2.80
CA GLY A 144 -15.27 6.11 -1.67
C GLY A 144 -16.56 5.43 -1.20
N VAL A 145 -17.63 6.20 -1.02
CA VAL A 145 -18.96 5.67 -0.66
C VAL A 145 -19.48 4.70 -1.71
N LEU A 146 -19.46 5.10 -2.99
CA LEU A 146 -19.92 4.24 -4.10
C LEU A 146 -19.12 2.93 -4.18
N ARG A 147 -17.81 2.98 -3.94
CA ARG A 147 -16.96 1.79 -3.87
C ARG A 147 -17.35 0.88 -2.70
N ALA A 148 -17.57 1.43 -1.51
CA ALA A 148 -17.96 0.67 -0.33
C ALA A 148 -19.32 -0.03 -0.52
N VAL A 149 -20.32 0.67 -1.09
CA VAL A 149 -21.62 0.10 -1.43
C VAL A 149 -21.47 -1.05 -2.44
N ARG A 150 -20.69 -0.83 -3.52
CA ARG A 150 -20.47 -1.85 -4.54
C ARG A 150 -19.79 -3.11 -4.01
N LEU A 151 -18.87 -2.98 -3.06
CA LEU A 151 -18.20 -4.11 -2.42
C LEU A 151 -19.17 -4.90 -1.55
N ARG A 152 -20.07 -4.24 -0.80
CA ARG A 152 -21.11 -4.88 0.01
C ARG A 152 -22.17 -5.63 -0.80
N LEU A 153 -22.46 -5.17 -2.03
CA LEU A 153 -23.43 -5.83 -2.92
C LEU A 153 -22.85 -7.03 -3.69
N ARG A 154 -21.53 -7.28 -3.59
CA ARG A 154 -20.85 -8.40 -4.23
C ARG A 154 -20.55 -9.57 -3.29
N CYS A 155 -20.79 -9.40 -1.99
CA CYS A 155 -20.80 -10.43 -0.97
C CYS A 155 -22.22 -10.93 -0.72
#